data_9e726bd8e58030932f1b998c9c201619
#
_entry.id   9e726bd8e58030932f1b998c9c201619
#
_cell.length_a   1.000
_cell.length_b   1.000
_cell.length_c   1.000
_cell.angle_alpha   90.00
_cell.angle_beta   90.00
_cell.angle_gamma   90.00
#
_symmetry.space_group_name_H-M   'P 1'
#
loop_
_entity.id
_entity.type
_entity.pdbx_description
1 polymer ?
#
loop_
_entity_poly.entity_id
_entity_poly.type
_entity_poly.pdbx_seq_one_letter_code
_entity_poly.pdbx_strand_id
1 'polypeptide(L)'
;MKVIHIENNDNTLMEIAKYIRCEVFVKEQNVPFEEDWDKAESENYLIYDNDKPVGTMRWRDIGDKIKIERVAVLEECRGKGIASFLLKEVMKEIKSKTLKPITLHSQLLAIPLYERLGFKQYGDLFYEANIPHYAMKLEK
;
A
#
# COMPACT_ATOMS: atom_id res chain seq x y z
N MET A 1 -8.88 -5.13 -14.73
CA MET A 1 -8.09 -5.27 -13.48
C MET A 1 -8.95 -5.89 -12.40
N LYS A 2 -8.37 -6.70 -11.58
CA LYS A 2 -9.10 -7.43 -10.53
C LYS A 2 -8.34 -7.33 -9.20
N VAL A 3 -9.01 -6.92 -8.14
CA VAL A 3 -8.44 -6.84 -6.79
C VAL A 3 -8.91 -8.04 -5.98
N ILE A 4 -7.97 -8.69 -5.32
CA ILE A 4 -8.24 -9.89 -4.49
C ILE A 4 -7.75 -9.62 -3.08
N HIS A 5 -8.61 -9.87 -2.09
CA HIS A 5 -8.22 -9.88 -0.67
C HIS A 5 -7.54 -11.22 -0.37
N ILE A 6 -6.37 -11.16 0.28
CA ILE A 6 -5.63 -12.37 0.63
C ILE A 6 -6.09 -12.85 2.00
N GLU A 7 -6.64 -14.07 2.06
CA GLU A 7 -7.03 -14.67 3.33
C GLU A 7 -5.79 -15.00 4.17
N ASN A 8 -5.92 -14.94 5.50
CA ASN A 8 -4.78 -15.08 6.42
C ASN A 8 -4.02 -16.40 6.27
N ASN A 9 -4.70 -17.46 5.84
CA ASN A 9 -4.09 -18.78 5.70
C ASN A 9 -3.67 -19.09 4.26
N ASP A 10 -3.76 -18.13 3.35
CA ASP A 10 -3.40 -18.35 1.95
C ASP A 10 -1.92 -18.02 1.73
N ASN A 11 -1.08 -19.00 2.01
CA ASN A 11 0.37 -18.84 1.88
C ASN A 11 0.82 -18.63 0.43
N THR A 12 0.10 -19.19 -0.53
CA THR A 12 0.43 -19.05 -1.95
C THR A 12 0.30 -17.60 -2.40
N LEU A 13 -0.84 -16.96 -2.08
CA LEU A 13 -1.05 -15.56 -2.44
C LEU A 13 -0.14 -14.64 -1.65
N MET A 14 0.15 -14.96 -0.38
CA MET A 14 1.10 -14.15 0.40
C MET A 14 2.51 -14.20 -0.18
N GLU A 15 2.94 -15.33 -0.72
CA GLU A 15 4.24 -15.43 -1.39
C GLU A 15 4.29 -14.54 -2.64
N ILE A 16 3.18 -14.41 -3.37
CA ILE A 16 3.11 -13.51 -4.52
C ILE A 16 3.24 -12.06 -4.06
N ALA A 17 2.53 -11.67 -2.99
CA ALA A 17 2.64 -10.33 -2.43
C ALA A 17 4.07 -10.05 -1.97
N LYS A 18 4.70 -11.02 -1.32
CA LYS A 18 6.08 -10.91 -0.86
C LYS A 18 7.05 -10.71 -2.04
N TYR A 19 6.84 -11.42 -3.13
CA TYR A 19 7.65 -11.25 -4.33
C TYR A 19 7.55 -9.82 -4.87
N ILE A 20 6.33 -9.29 -5.00
CA ILE A 20 6.12 -7.93 -5.50
C ILE A 20 6.78 -6.91 -4.58
N ARG A 21 6.59 -7.04 -3.27
CA ARG A 21 7.20 -6.14 -2.29
C ARG A 21 8.72 -6.20 -2.34
N CYS A 22 9.28 -7.39 -2.50
CA CYS A 22 10.72 -7.55 -2.62
C CYS A 22 11.26 -6.85 -3.87
N GLU A 23 10.59 -7.00 -5.02
CA GLU A 23 11.01 -6.34 -6.26
C GLU A 23 10.99 -4.82 -6.12
N VAL A 24 9.95 -4.26 -5.48
CA VAL A 24 9.79 -2.81 -5.37
C VAL A 24 10.63 -2.23 -4.22
N PHE A 25 10.50 -2.77 -3.02
CA PHE A 25 11.10 -2.14 -1.84
C PHE A 25 12.54 -2.58 -1.62
N VAL A 26 12.84 -3.86 -1.79
CA VAL A 26 14.19 -4.36 -1.52
C VAL A 26 15.11 -4.13 -2.73
N LYS A 27 14.73 -4.61 -3.90
CA LYS A 27 15.60 -4.52 -5.08
C LYS A 27 15.63 -3.14 -5.70
N GLU A 28 14.48 -2.49 -5.88
CA GLU A 28 14.42 -1.17 -6.53
C GLU A 28 14.81 -0.04 -5.57
N GLN A 29 14.33 -0.08 -4.32
CA GLN A 29 14.50 1.01 -3.36
C GLN A 29 15.57 0.75 -2.29
N ASN A 30 16.20 -0.43 -2.31
CA ASN A 30 17.26 -0.81 -1.37
C ASN A 30 16.82 -0.81 0.10
N VAL A 31 15.54 -1.06 0.37
CA VAL A 31 15.05 -1.23 1.74
C VAL A 31 15.52 -2.60 2.23
N PRO A 32 16.13 -2.70 3.43
CA PRO A 32 16.48 -4.02 3.97
C PRO A 32 15.27 -4.92 4.09
N PHE A 33 15.44 -6.19 3.72
CA PHE A 33 14.34 -7.15 3.74
C PHE A 33 13.65 -7.19 5.12
N GLU A 34 14.43 -7.13 6.19
CA GLU A 34 13.91 -7.18 7.56
C GLU A 34 13.01 -5.99 7.88
N GLU A 35 13.25 -4.84 7.27
CA GLU A 35 12.42 -3.66 7.47
C GLU A 35 11.13 -3.70 6.67
N ASP A 36 11.16 -4.36 5.50
CA ASP A 36 9.95 -4.49 4.68
C ASP A 36 9.03 -5.58 5.20
N TRP A 37 9.60 -6.75 5.53
CA TRP A 37 8.79 -7.92 5.89
C TRP A 37 8.70 -8.07 7.39
N ASP A 38 7.65 -7.53 7.98
CA ASP A 38 7.35 -7.68 9.40
C ASP A 38 6.22 -8.70 9.60
N LYS A 39 5.92 -9.02 10.86
CA LYS A 39 4.86 -9.97 11.23
C LYS A 39 3.61 -9.28 11.74
N ALA A 40 3.43 -8.00 11.41
CA ALA A 40 2.27 -7.24 11.87
C ALA A 40 0.99 -7.81 11.28
N GLU A 41 -0.07 -7.89 12.10
CA GLU A 41 -1.40 -8.25 11.62
C GLU A 41 -1.88 -7.19 10.64
N SER A 42 -2.32 -7.62 9.47
CA SER A 42 -2.72 -6.71 8.42
C SER A 42 -3.66 -7.40 7.45
N GLU A 43 -4.43 -6.59 6.73
CA GLU A 43 -5.24 -7.04 5.61
C GLU A 43 -4.45 -6.79 4.34
N ASN A 44 -4.23 -7.84 3.56
CA ASN A 44 -3.36 -7.80 2.38
C ASN A 44 -4.16 -8.07 1.11
N TYR A 45 -3.72 -7.45 0.01
CA TYR A 45 -4.42 -7.50 -1.27
C TYR A 45 -3.43 -7.67 -2.41
N LEU A 46 -3.94 -8.27 -3.49
CA LEU A 46 -3.24 -8.31 -4.77
C LEU A 46 -4.12 -7.67 -5.83
N ILE A 47 -3.50 -7.05 -6.82
CA ILE A 47 -4.21 -6.61 -8.02
C ILE A 47 -3.62 -7.34 -9.22
N TYR A 48 -4.52 -7.84 -10.06
CA TYR A 48 -4.18 -8.56 -11.29
C TYR A 48 -4.57 -7.74 -12.51
N ASP A 49 -3.71 -7.75 -13.51
CA ASP A 49 -3.98 -7.16 -14.82
C ASP A 49 -3.76 -8.25 -15.86
N ASN A 50 -4.83 -8.62 -16.60
CA ASN A 50 -4.81 -9.73 -17.56
C ASN A 50 -4.26 -11.03 -16.95
N ASP A 51 -4.80 -11.39 -15.78
CA ASP A 51 -4.46 -12.61 -15.04
C ASP A 51 -3.02 -12.65 -14.50
N LYS A 52 -2.31 -11.52 -14.54
CA LYS A 52 -0.96 -11.41 -13.98
C LYS A 52 -0.98 -10.54 -12.73
N PRO A 53 -0.40 -11.01 -11.60
CA PRO A 53 -0.30 -10.18 -10.40
C PRO A 53 0.73 -9.07 -10.62
N VAL A 54 0.32 -7.81 -10.45
CA VAL A 54 1.16 -6.66 -10.78
C VAL A 54 1.34 -5.68 -9.63
N GLY A 55 0.55 -5.82 -8.56
CA GLY A 55 0.65 -4.92 -7.42
C GLY A 55 0.08 -5.53 -6.16
N THR A 56 0.38 -4.87 -5.05
CA THR A 56 -0.06 -5.31 -3.72
C THR A 56 -0.18 -4.10 -2.80
N MET A 57 -0.94 -4.27 -1.73
CA MET A 57 -0.99 -3.31 -0.62
C MET A 57 -1.50 -4.00 0.63
N ARG A 58 -1.31 -3.34 1.77
CA ARG A 58 -1.92 -3.80 3.02
C ARG A 58 -2.45 -2.60 3.81
N TRP A 59 -3.31 -2.87 4.77
CA TRP A 59 -3.68 -1.88 5.78
C TRP A 59 -3.77 -2.54 7.15
N ARG A 60 -3.58 -1.73 8.18
CA ARG A 60 -3.67 -2.15 9.58
C ARG A 60 -4.58 -1.21 10.34
N ASP A 61 -5.31 -1.77 11.30
CA ASP A 61 -6.00 -0.97 12.31
C ASP A 61 -5.02 -0.78 13.47
N ILE A 62 -4.55 0.44 13.67
CA ILE A 62 -3.55 0.73 14.71
C ILE A 62 -4.19 1.35 15.96
N GLY A 63 -5.50 1.21 16.13
CA GLY A 63 -6.26 1.60 17.30
C GLY A 63 -7.12 2.82 17.04
N ASP A 64 -6.51 3.99 16.93
CA ASP A 64 -7.23 5.24 16.70
C ASP A 64 -7.43 5.56 15.22
N LYS A 65 -6.75 4.84 14.34
CA LYS A 65 -6.82 5.10 12.90
C LYS A 65 -6.42 3.86 12.09
N ILE A 66 -6.73 3.92 10.81
CA ILE A 66 -6.30 2.91 9.84
C ILE A 66 -5.02 3.42 9.18
N LYS A 67 -4.04 2.54 9.00
CA LYS A 67 -2.81 2.88 8.30
C LYS A 67 -2.66 2.02 7.05
N ILE A 68 -2.66 2.66 5.88
CA ILE A 68 -2.35 2.00 4.61
C ILE A 68 -0.84 1.92 4.47
N GLU A 69 -0.32 0.76 4.08
CA GLU A 69 1.11 0.52 3.99
C GLU A 69 1.45 -0.38 2.80
N ARG A 70 2.72 -0.37 2.42
CA ARG A 70 3.29 -1.34 1.47
C ARG A 70 2.55 -1.36 0.13
N VAL A 71 2.14 -0.18 -0.35
CA VAL A 71 1.54 -0.05 -1.68
C VAL A 71 2.66 -0.17 -2.70
N ALA A 72 2.56 -1.16 -3.58
CA ALA A 72 3.62 -1.44 -4.53
C ALA A 72 3.05 -1.92 -5.86
N VAL A 73 3.55 -1.38 -6.96
CA VAL A 73 3.23 -1.82 -8.32
C VAL A 73 4.56 -2.11 -9.01
N LEU A 74 4.66 -3.25 -9.70
CA LEU A 74 5.88 -3.61 -10.43
C LEU A 74 6.24 -2.49 -11.40
N GLU A 75 7.55 -2.19 -11.52
CA GLU A 75 8.04 -1.07 -12.30
C GLU A 75 7.53 -1.08 -13.74
N GLU A 76 7.57 -2.23 -14.38
CA GLU A 76 7.13 -2.37 -15.79
C GLU A 76 5.63 -2.19 -15.98
N CYS A 77 4.86 -2.17 -14.88
CA CYS A 77 3.40 -2.04 -14.93
C CYS A 77 2.91 -0.65 -14.53
N ARG A 78 3.80 0.29 -14.24
CA ARG A 78 3.44 1.63 -13.80
C ARG A 78 2.94 2.50 -14.94
N GLY A 79 2.26 3.62 -14.59
CA GLY A 79 1.74 4.55 -15.57
C GLY A 79 0.41 4.14 -16.20
N LYS A 80 -0.25 3.12 -15.65
CA LYS A 80 -1.51 2.59 -16.17
C LYS A 80 -2.69 2.77 -15.20
N GLY A 81 -2.49 3.51 -14.10
CA GLY A 81 -3.54 3.72 -13.11
C GLY A 81 -3.80 2.54 -12.19
N ILE A 82 -2.87 1.57 -12.12
CA ILE A 82 -3.04 0.36 -11.32
C ILE A 82 -3.11 0.65 -9.83
N ALA A 83 -2.17 1.46 -9.31
CA ALA A 83 -2.17 1.83 -7.90
C ALA A 83 -3.45 2.57 -7.51
N SER A 84 -3.89 3.50 -8.36
CA SER A 84 -5.12 4.26 -8.12
C SER A 84 -6.34 3.35 -8.06
N PHE A 85 -6.44 2.40 -8.98
CA PHE A 85 -7.55 1.44 -9.00
C PHE A 85 -7.55 0.58 -7.73
N LEU A 86 -6.38 0.03 -7.37
CA LEU A 86 -6.22 -0.79 -6.18
C LEU A 86 -6.63 -0.02 -4.92
N LEU A 87 -6.10 1.19 -4.76
CA LEU A 87 -6.39 2.03 -3.59
C LEU A 87 -7.87 2.38 -3.49
N LYS A 88 -8.50 2.73 -4.60
CA LYS A 88 -9.94 3.06 -4.60
C LYS A 88 -10.79 1.87 -4.16
N GLU A 89 -10.49 0.68 -4.66
CA GLU A 89 -11.24 -0.51 -4.31
C GLU A 89 -11.06 -0.89 -2.84
N VAL A 90 -9.83 -0.84 -2.35
CA VAL A 90 -9.54 -1.19 -0.96
C VAL A 90 -10.10 -0.13 -0.01
N MET A 91 -10.04 1.16 -0.37
CA MET A 91 -10.61 2.22 0.47
C MET A 91 -12.12 2.07 0.61
N LYS A 92 -12.82 1.64 -0.43
CA LYS A 92 -14.26 1.34 -0.32
C LYS A 92 -14.51 0.26 0.72
N GLU A 93 -13.71 -0.80 0.71
CA GLU A 93 -13.84 -1.88 1.67
C GLU A 93 -13.55 -1.40 3.09
N ILE A 94 -12.49 -0.62 3.29
CA ILE A 94 -12.17 -0.05 4.60
C ILE A 94 -13.34 0.78 5.13
N LYS A 95 -13.89 1.67 4.30
CA LYS A 95 -14.99 2.54 4.70
C LYS A 95 -16.26 1.76 5.04
N SER A 96 -16.43 0.58 4.47
CA SER A 96 -17.58 -0.27 4.79
C SER A 96 -17.44 -0.96 6.16
N LYS A 97 -16.21 -1.02 6.70
CA LYS A 97 -15.89 -1.73 7.93
C LYS A 97 -15.68 -0.82 9.13
N THR A 98 -15.30 0.43 8.92
CA THR A 98 -14.94 1.32 10.03
C THR A 98 -15.12 2.78 9.64
N LEU A 99 -15.36 3.63 10.66
CA LEU A 99 -15.40 5.08 10.51
C LEU A 99 -14.09 5.73 10.93
N LYS A 100 -13.08 4.94 11.31
CA LYS A 100 -11.79 5.48 11.73
C LYS A 100 -11.11 6.26 10.60
N PRO A 101 -10.30 7.29 10.94
CA PRO A 101 -9.54 8.01 9.92
C PRO A 101 -8.61 7.08 9.16
N ILE A 102 -8.47 7.31 7.85
CA ILE A 102 -7.55 6.54 7.00
C ILE A 102 -6.30 7.39 6.78
N THR A 103 -5.14 6.83 7.11
CA THR A 103 -3.85 7.53 7.03
C THR A 103 -2.82 6.67 6.31
N LEU A 104 -1.72 7.31 5.92
CA LEU A 104 -0.58 6.61 5.33
C LEU A 104 0.68 7.48 5.47
N HIS A 105 1.84 6.86 5.22
CA HIS A 105 3.10 7.58 5.09
C HIS A 105 3.50 7.49 3.62
N SER A 106 3.60 8.63 2.94
CA SER A 106 3.88 8.67 1.50
C SER A 106 5.30 9.11 1.21
N GLN A 107 5.99 8.35 0.35
CA GLN A 107 7.22 8.82 -0.27
C GLN A 107 6.89 10.06 -1.11
N LEU A 108 7.86 10.97 -1.27
CA LEU A 108 7.62 12.24 -1.96
C LEU A 108 7.05 12.08 -3.37
N LEU A 109 7.56 11.12 -4.12
CA LEU A 109 7.12 10.92 -5.51
C LEU A 109 5.68 10.43 -5.61
N ALA A 110 5.14 9.82 -4.55
CA ALA A 110 3.78 9.28 -4.55
C ALA A 110 2.74 10.29 -4.03
N ILE A 111 3.15 11.43 -3.47
CA ILE A 111 2.24 12.42 -2.93
C ILE A 111 1.14 12.82 -3.94
N PRO A 112 1.47 13.15 -5.21
CA PRO A 112 0.43 13.52 -6.17
C PRO A 112 -0.65 12.44 -6.37
N LEU A 113 -0.27 11.17 -6.35
CA LEU A 113 -1.22 10.07 -6.45
C LEU A 113 -2.22 10.12 -5.29
N TYR A 114 -1.71 10.24 -4.07
CA TYR A 114 -2.57 10.24 -2.88
C TYR A 114 -3.41 11.51 -2.80
N GLU A 115 -2.87 12.66 -3.22
CA GLU A 115 -3.65 13.89 -3.27
C GLU A 115 -4.85 13.76 -4.20
N ARG A 116 -4.66 13.13 -5.36
CA ARG A 116 -5.77 12.89 -6.29
C ARG A 116 -6.85 11.97 -5.70
N LEU A 117 -6.48 11.15 -4.73
CA LEU A 117 -7.43 10.26 -4.03
C LEU A 117 -8.08 10.91 -2.82
N GLY A 118 -7.74 12.17 -2.52
CA GLY A 118 -8.35 12.91 -1.42
C GLY A 118 -7.53 12.97 -0.15
N PHE A 119 -6.28 12.50 -0.17
CA PHE A 119 -5.39 12.60 0.98
C PHE A 119 -4.72 13.95 1.02
N LYS A 120 -4.45 14.41 2.24
CA LYS A 120 -3.73 15.66 2.48
C LYS A 120 -2.58 15.39 3.44
N GLN A 121 -1.40 15.94 3.13
CA GLN A 121 -0.25 15.78 4.00
C GLN A 121 -0.39 16.61 5.27
N TYR A 122 0.18 16.12 6.35
CA TYR A 122 0.23 16.85 7.62
C TYR A 122 1.55 16.53 8.33
N GLY A 123 1.96 17.45 9.22
CA GLY A 123 3.22 17.28 9.94
C GLY A 123 4.44 17.59 9.09
N ASP A 124 5.61 17.29 9.63
CA ASP A 124 6.87 17.60 9.00
C ASP A 124 7.43 16.43 8.22
N LEU A 125 8.36 16.73 7.31
CA LEU A 125 9.13 15.72 6.59
C LEU A 125 9.83 14.79 7.58
N PHE A 126 9.79 13.48 7.33
CA PHE A 126 10.53 12.52 8.13
C PHE A 126 11.09 11.43 7.20
N TYR A 127 11.96 10.58 7.76
CA TYR A 127 12.59 9.52 6.99
C TYR A 127 12.19 8.16 7.52
N GLU A 128 11.84 7.25 6.60
CA GLU A 128 11.64 5.82 6.89
C GLU A 128 12.52 5.04 5.91
N ALA A 129 13.30 4.08 6.40
CA ALA A 129 14.23 3.30 5.58
C ALA A 129 15.12 4.21 4.70
N ASN A 130 15.54 5.37 5.26
CA ASN A 130 16.34 6.39 4.60
C ASN A 130 15.67 7.03 3.38
N ILE A 131 14.36 6.96 3.29
CA ILE A 131 13.58 7.59 2.22
C ILE A 131 12.72 8.69 2.83
N PRO A 132 12.71 9.91 2.24
CA PRO A 132 11.87 10.99 2.78
C PRO A 132 10.38 10.73 2.57
N HIS A 133 9.60 11.03 3.61
CA HIS A 133 8.16 10.78 3.63
C HIS A 133 7.41 11.95 4.24
N TYR A 134 6.10 12.03 3.91
CA TYR A 134 5.13 12.82 4.65
C TYR A 134 3.98 11.93 5.08
N ALA A 135 3.47 12.18 6.28
CA ALA A 135 2.23 11.56 6.72
C ALA A 135 1.07 12.21 5.96
N MET A 136 0.08 11.42 5.57
CA MET A 136 -1.10 11.90 4.86
C MET A 136 -2.36 11.30 5.47
N LYS A 137 -3.46 12.06 5.40
CA LYS A 137 -4.74 11.68 5.95
C LYS A 137 -5.83 11.93 4.91
N LEU A 138 -6.72 10.95 4.77
CA LEU A 138 -7.86 11.10 3.87
C LEU A 138 -8.82 12.14 4.43
N GLU A 139 -9.13 13.15 3.65
CA GLU A 139 -10.15 14.13 3.98
C GLU A 139 -11.50 13.65 3.43
N LYS A 140 -12.55 13.90 4.20
CA LYS A 140 -13.90 13.48 3.79
C LYS A 140 -14.48 14.39 2.75
#